data_4e3681b71f4ff7d5e5b61f24adac1f95
#
_entry.id   4e3681b71f4ff7d5e5b61f24adac1f95
#
_cell.length_a   1.000
_cell.length_b   1.000
_cell.length_c   1.000
_cell.angle_alpha   90.00
_cell.angle_beta   90.00
_cell.angle_gamma   90.00
#
_symmetry.space_group_name_H-M   'P 1'
#
loop_
_entity.id
_entity.type
_entity.pdbx_description
1 polymer ?
#
loop_
_entity_poly.entity_id
_entity_poly.type
_entity_poly.pdbx_seq_one_letter_code
_entity_poly.pdbx_strand_id
1 'polypeptide(L)'
;MKTKTLILTLTAFIALVSLAAAAEQTREGYVEAVEPICKTNTEANEKILGGVRQEVKAGKLKPAGAAFLKAAAALKKTSAQLAAVPQPSADAAKLGKWLSYVKEEGKLFEKAGKALKAGQKTKAQTIVVELTHNANLANEQVFAFDFHYCQFEPSKFT
;
A
#
# COMPACT_ATOMS: atom_id res chain seq x y z
N MET A 1 -66.07 16.40 47.39
CA MET A 1 -65.41 15.94 46.13
C MET A 1 -64.14 16.76 45.95
N LYS A 2 -62.95 16.11 46.10
CA LYS A 2 -61.63 16.82 46.00
C LYS A 2 -60.96 16.40 44.67
N THR A 3 -60.92 17.32 43.75
CA THR A 3 -60.27 17.14 42.43
C THR A 3 -58.72 17.31 42.61
N LYS A 4 -57.97 16.24 42.37
CA LYS A 4 -56.50 16.27 42.34
C LYS A 4 -56.02 16.55 40.93
N THR A 5 -55.42 17.72 40.71
CA THR A 5 -54.78 18.10 39.47
C THR A 5 -53.39 17.47 39.40
N LEU A 6 -53.19 16.60 38.42
CA LEU A 6 -51.91 15.96 38.14
C LEU A 6 -51.12 16.81 37.14
N ILE A 7 -50.05 17.45 37.62
CA ILE A 7 -49.10 18.22 36.75
C ILE A 7 -48.07 17.23 36.19
N LEU A 8 -48.13 17.00 34.87
CA LEU A 8 -47.19 16.19 34.16
C LEU A 8 -46.02 17.07 33.66
N THR A 9 -44.90 17.03 34.38
CA THR A 9 -43.67 17.73 33.96
C THR A 9 -42.95 16.90 32.91
N LEU A 10 -43.01 17.35 31.64
CA LEU A 10 -42.28 16.78 30.49
C LEU A 10 -40.84 17.30 30.48
N THR A 11 -39.89 16.53 30.99
CA THR A 11 -38.48 16.83 30.94
C THR A 11 -37.94 16.46 29.55
N ALA A 12 -37.73 17.47 28.70
CA ALA A 12 -37.07 17.30 27.39
C ALA A 12 -35.58 17.06 27.59
N PHE A 13 -35.11 15.84 27.37
CA PHE A 13 -33.72 15.47 27.35
C PHE A 13 -33.13 15.89 25.97
N ILE A 14 -32.47 17.04 25.90
CA ILE A 14 -31.72 17.44 24.73
C ILE A 14 -30.41 16.67 24.76
N ALA A 15 -30.32 15.58 23.98
CA ALA A 15 -29.08 14.88 23.73
C ALA A 15 -28.18 15.77 22.83
N LEU A 16 -27.18 16.41 23.42
CA LEU A 16 -26.08 17.03 22.67
C LEU A 16 -25.28 15.94 21.98
N VAL A 17 -25.55 15.70 20.70
CA VAL A 17 -24.68 14.92 19.83
C VAL A 17 -23.46 15.81 19.53
N SER A 18 -22.38 15.63 20.31
CA SER A 18 -21.10 16.21 19.98
C SER A 18 -20.61 15.57 18.70
N LEU A 19 -20.75 16.26 17.54
CA LEU A 19 -19.97 15.95 16.36
C LEU A 19 -18.51 16.27 16.69
N ALA A 20 -17.76 15.28 17.15
CA ALA A 20 -16.30 15.36 17.13
C ALA A 20 -15.91 15.43 15.63
N ALA A 21 -15.62 16.61 15.12
CA ALA A 21 -14.97 16.76 13.84
C ALA A 21 -13.66 15.95 13.94
N ALA A 22 -13.56 14.85 13.21
CA ALA A 22 -12.31 14.13 13.11
C ALA A 22 -11.26 15.13 12.60
N ALA A 23 -10.20 15.33 13.38
CA ALA A 23 -9.12 16.22 12.98
C ALA A 23 -8.65 15.80 11.58
N GLU A 24 -8.52 16.78 10.68
CA GLU A 24 -8.06 16.51 9.31
C GLU A 24 -6.67 15.89 9.37
N GLN A 25 -6.48 14.81 8.62
CA GLN A 25 -5.19 14.12 8.55
C GLN A 25 -4.14 15.06 7.96
N THR A 26 -3.02 15.24 8.66
CA THR A 26 -1.88 16.00 8.14
C THR A 26 -0.99 15.11 7.28
N ARG A 27 -0.11 15.73 6.47
CA ARG A 27 0.88 14.99 5.68
C ARG A 27 1.84 14.21 6.58
N GLU A 28 2.33 14.84 7.64
CA GLU A 28 3.23 14.23 8.62
C GLU A 28 2.55 13.04 9.32
N GLY A 29 1.33 13.20 9.78
CA GLY A 29 0.57 12.12 10.40
C GLY A 29 0.28 10.97 9.43
N TYR A 30 0.09 11.27 8.12
CA TYR A 30 -0.03 10.24 7.09
C TYR A 30 1.29 9.48 6.91
N VAL A 31 2.42 10.18 6.82
CA VAL A 31 3.76 9.58 6.72
C VAL A 31 4.01 8.65 7.91
N GLU A 32 3.79 9.12 9.13
CA GLU A 32 3.94 8.32 10.36
C GLU A 32 3.08 7.05 10.34
N ALA A 33 1.88 7.12 9.78
CA ALA A 33 0.96 5.98 9.72
C ALA A 33 1.34 4.94 8.65
N VAL A 34 1.88 5.37 7.49
CA VAL A 34 2.17 4.45 6.36
C VAL A 34 3.59 3.88 6.40
N GLU A 35 4.57 4.59 6.95
CA GLU A 35 5.98 4.16 7.00
C GLU A 35 6.18 2.78 7.67
N PRO A 36 5.55 2.45 8.81
CA PRO A 36 5.67 1.11 9.39
C PRO A 36 5.09 0.00 8.50
N ILE A 37 4.03 0.31 7.73
CA ILE A 37 3.41 -0.64 6.78
C ILE A 37 4.41 -0.91 5.64
N CYS A 38 4.98 0.14 5.07
CA CYS A 38 5.98 0.04 4.02
C CYS A 38 7.24 -0.69 4.49
N LYS A 39 7.77 -0.34 5.67
CA LYS A 39 8.94 -1.00 6.27
C LYS A 39 8.75 -2.51 6.36
N THR A 40 7.62 -2.93 6.93
CA THR A 40 7.29 -4.37 7.04
C THR A 40 7.30 -5.07 5.69
N ASN A 41 6.75 -4.42 4.65
CA ASN A 41 6.75 -4.98 3.29
C ASN A 41 8.15 -5.01 2.67
N THR A 42 8.93 -3.94 2.83
CA THR A 42 10.30 -3.86 2.30
C THR A 42 11.17 -4.95 2.87
N GLU A 43 11.20 -5.11 4.20
CA GLU A 43 11.96 -6.15 4.89
C GLU A 43 11.51 -7.57 4.49
N ALA A 44 10.20 -7.78 4.30
CA ALA A 44 9.68 -9.06 3.83
C ALA A 44 10.10 -9.36 2.39
N ASN A 45 10.03 -8.37 1.51
CA ASN A 45 10.41 -8.52 0.10
C ASN A 45 11.91 -8.71 -0.08
N GLU A 46 12.75 -8.06 0.69
CA GLU A 46 14.20 -8.29 0.69
C GLU A 46 14.54 -9.76 1.04
N LYS A 47 13.87 -10.32 2.03
CA LYS A 47 14.02 -11.75 2.38
C LYS A 47 13.49 -12.68 1.30
N ILE A 48 12.32 -12.38 0.72
CA ILE A 48 11.67 -13.21 -0.31
C ILE A 48 12.47 -13.21 -1.61
N LEU A 49 13.00 -12.05 -2.02
CA LEU A 49 13.67 -11.85 -3.30
C LEU A 49 15.19 -12.01 -3.21
N GLY A 50 15.72 -12.21 -1.99
CA GLY A 50 17.13 -12.46 -1.78
C GLY A 50 17.61 -13.68 -2.58
N GLY A 51 18.61 -13.49 -3.45
CA GLY A 51 19.15 -14.57 -4.28
C GLY A 51 18.42 -14.82 -5.61
N VAL A 52 17.26 -14.22 -5.87
CA VAL A 52 16.48 -14.41 -7.10
C VAL A 52 17.31 -14.12 -8.36
N ARG A 53 18.14 -13.08 -8.34
CA ARG A 53 19.03 -12.76 -9.47
C ARG A 53 20.00 -13.90 -9.79
N GLN A 54 20.59 -14.51 -8.77
CA GLN A 54 21.49 -15.66 -8.91
C GLN A 54 20.73 -16.89 -9.44
N GLU A 55 19.52 -17.11 -8.94
CA GLU A 55 18.66 -18.20 -9.44
C GLU A 55 18.33 -18.04 -10.92
N VAL A 56 17.95 -16.84 -11.36
CA VAL A 56 17.66 -16.55 -12.79
C VAL A 56 18.91 -16.70 -13.65
N LYS A 57 20.10 -16.25 -13.17
CA LYS A 57 21.37 -16.43 -13.87
C LYS A 57 21.73 -17.92 -14.00
N ALA A 58 21.47 -18.71 -12.97
CA ALA A 58 21.70 -20.17 -12.94
C ALA A 58 20.62 -20.98 -13.69
N GLY A 59 19.65 -20.35 -14.33
CA GLY A 59 18.54 -21.03 -15.02
C GLY A 59 17.47 -21.62 -14.10
N LYS A 60 17.53 -21.35 -12.79
CA LYS A 60 16.56 -21.83 -11.79
C LYS A 60 15.30 -20.94 -11.81
N LEU A 61 14.58 -20.95 -12.93
CA LEU A 61 13.46 -20.02 -13.16
C LEU A 61 12.22 -20.32 -12.30
N LYS A 62 11.94 -21.60 -12.00
CA LYS A 62 10.76 -21.96 -11.19
C LYS A 62 10.82 -21.44 -9.75
N PRO A 63 11.91 -21.65 -8.97
CA PRO A 63 12.04 -21.06 -7.63
C PRO A 63 12.05 -19.53 -7.67
N ALA A 64 12.78 -18.92 -8.60
CA ALA A 64 12.74 -17.45 -8.79
C ALA A 64 11.31 -16.95 -9.03
N GLY A 65 10.55 -17.63 -9.90
CA GLY A 65 9.14 -17.29 -10.14
C GLY A 65 8.24 -17.47 -8.91
N ALA A 66 8.53 -18.48 -8.08
CA ALA A 66 7.80 -18.65 -6.81
C ALA A 66 8.07 -17.50 -5.82
N ALA A 67 9.30 -17.00 -5.76
CA ALA A 67 9.65 -15.84 -4.95
C ALA A 67 8.92 -14.57 -5.42
N PHE A 68 8.88 -14.30 -6.73
CA PHE A 68 8.11 -13.17 -7.29
C PHE A 68 6.62 -13.27 -6.95
N LEU A 69 6.01 -14.47 -6.99
CA LEU A 69 4.60 -14.63 -6.63
C LEU A 69 4.36 -14.38 -5.12
N LYS A 70 5.30 -14.77 -4.25
CA LYS A 70 5.22 -14.45 -2.81
C LYS A 70 5.32 -12.95 -2.57
N ALA A 71 6.25 -12.27 -3.23
CA ALA A 71 6.39 -10.81 -3.16
C ALA A 71 5.12 -10.09 -3.66
N ALA A 72 4.52 -10.56 -4.76
CA ALA A 72 3.25 -10.05 -5.26
C ALA A 72 2.12 -10.16 -4.23
N ALA A 73 2.02 -11.29 -3.54
CA ALA A 73 1.02 -11.50 -2.50
C ALA A 73 1.24 -10.58 -1.28
N ALA A 74 2.49 -10.38 -0.86
CA ALA A 74 2.86 -9.46 0.20
C ALA A 74 2.47 -8.02 -0.18
N LEU A 75 2.84 -7.58 -1.38
CA LEU A 75 2.55 -6.23 -1.87
C LEU A 75 1.04 -5.97 -2.04
N LYS A 76 0.27 -6.99 -2.46
CA LYS A 76 -1.19 -6.90 -2.52
C LYS A 76 -1.79 -6.62 -1.13
N LYS A 77 -1.31 -7.31 -0.09
CA LYS A 77 -1.73 -7.08 1.30
C LYS A 77 -1.35 -5.68 1.76
N THR A 78 -0.12 -5.26 1.50
CA THR A 78 0.40 -3.92 1.82
C THR A 78 -0.42 -2.83 1.14
N SER A 79 -0.72 -2.98 -0.15
CA SER A 79 -1.56 -2.04 -0.91
C SER A 79 -2.94 -1.85 -0.29
N ALA A 80 -3.55 -2.92 0.22
CA ALA A 80 -4.83 -2.83 0.92
C ALA A 80 -4.71 -2.10 2.28
N GLN A 81 -3.63 -2.34 3.02
CA GLN A 81 -3.35 -1.65 4.28
C GLN A 81 -3.12 -0.15 4.06
N LEU A 82 -2.31 0.22 3.08
CA LEU A 82 -2.05 1.62 2.71
C LEU A 82 -3.32 2.34 2.27
N ALA A 83 -4.17 1.69 1.49
CA ALA A 83 -5.44 2.26 1.04
C ALA A 83 -6.45 2.49 2.17
N ALA A 84 -6.31 1.82 3.31
CA ALA A 84 -7.16 1.99 4.48
C ALA A 84 -6.75 3.17 5.38
N VAL A 85 -5.55 3.74 5.17
CA VAL A 85 -5.08 4.91 5.94
C VAL A 85 -5.76 6.17 5.40
N PRO A 86 -6.42 6.99 6.23
CA PRO A 86 -7.01 8.25 5.82
C PRO A 86 -5.95 9.17 5.18
N GLN A 87 -6.27 9.74 4.03
CA GLN A 87 -5.36 10.62 3.29
C GLN A 87 -5.61 12.09 3.63
N PRO A 88 -4.56 12.95 3.71
CA PRO A 88 -4.73 14.39 3.76
C PRO A 88 -5.53 14.87 2.53
N SER A 89 -6.56 15.69 2.72
CA SER A 89 -7.42 16.16 1.63
C SER A 89 -6.63 16.91 0.54
N ALA A 90 -5.65 17.70 0.95
CA ALA A 90 -4.78 18.46 0.05
C ALA A 90 -3.90 17.57 -0.86
N ASP A 91 -3.59 16.35 -0.43
CA ASP A 91 -2.71 15.42 -1.14
C ASP A 91 -3.45 14.21 -1.73
N ALA A 92 -4.76 14.11 -1.54
CA ALA A 92 -5.56 12.93 -1.91
C ALA A 92 -5.39 12.50 -3.37
N ALA A 93 -5.32 13.46 -4.31
CA ALA A 93 -5.13 13.17 -5.72
C ALA A 93 -3.77 12.50 -6.02
N LYS A 94 -2.68 13.01 -5.42
CA LYS A 94 -1.33 12.46 -5.58
C LYS A 94 -1.21 11.10 -4.92
N LEU A 95 -1.72 10.97 -3.69
CA LEU A 95 -1.71 9.71 -2.95
C LEU A 95 -2.57 8.64 -3.61
N GLY A 96 -3.73 9.00 -4.14
CA GLY A 96 -4.56 8.09 -4.93
C GLY A 96 -3.84 7.55 -6.16
N LYS A 97 -3.10 8.42 -6.87
CA LYS A 97 -2.27 8.03 -8.01
C LYS A 97 -1.09 7.14 -7.58
N TRP A 98 -0.40 7.49 -6.51
CA TRP A 98 0.66 6.66 -5.91
C TRP A 98 0.14 5.26 -5.55
N LEU A 99 -0.99 5.16 -4.85
CA LEU A 99 -1.60 3.88 -4.50
C LEU A 99 -1.96 3.04 -5.74
N SER A 100 -2.35 3.68 -6.86
CA SER A 100 -2.58 2.97 -8.11
C SER A 100 -1.31 2.33 -8.67
N TYR A 101 -0.17 3.00 -8.58
CA TYR A 101 1.14 2.45 -8.95
C TYR A 101 1.58 1.34 -7.99
N VAL A 102 1.38 1.49 -6.68
CA VAL A 102 1.64 0.41 -5.70
C VAL A 102 0.85 -0.85 -6.05
N LYS A 103 -0.41 -0.70 -6.44
CA LYS A 103 -1.25 -1.82 -6.87
C LYS A 103 -0.77 -2.44 -8.19
N GLU A 104 -0.35 -1.61 -9.15
CA GLU A 104 0.19 -2.11 -10.44
C GLU A 104 1.52 -2.83 -10.24
N GLU A 105 2.39 -2.33 -9.35
CA GLU A 105 3.62 -3.01 -8.95
C GLU A 105 3.35 -4.46 -8.54
N GLY A 106 2.36 -4.70 -7.70
CA GLY A 106 1.96 -6.05 -7.30
C GLY A 106 1.53 -6.95 -8.47
N LYS A 107 0.82 -6.39 -9.45
CA LYS A 107 0.43 -7.14 -10.66
C LYS A 107 1.63 -7.44 -11.57
N LEU A 108 2.57 -6.52 -11.68
CA LEU A 108 3.79 -6.72 -12.45
C LEU A 108 4.66 -7.81 -11.81
N PHE A 109 4.81 -7.82 -10.48
CA PHE A 109 5.46 -8.92 -9.77
C PHE A 109 4.78 -10.26 -10.06
N GLU A 110 3.44 -10.30 -10.05
CA GLU A 110 2.69 -11.53 -10.36
C GLU A 110 2.93 -11.99 -11.82
N LYS A 111 2.90 -11.06 -12.79
CA LYS A 111 3.18 -11.37 -14.21
C LYS A 111 4.61 -11.90 -14.39
N ALA A 112 5.61 -11.26 -13.77
CA ALA A 112 7.00 -11.71 -13.82
C ALA A 112 7.16 -13.12 -13.22
N GLY A 113 6.55 -13.37 -12.06
CA GLY A 113 6.57 -14.67 -11.41
C GLY A 113 5.95 -15.78 -12.26
N LYS A 114 4.82 -15.52 -12.91
CA LYS A 114 4.17 -16.46 -13.85
C LYS A 114 5.05 -16.73 -15.07
N ALA A 115 5.67 -15.68 -15.64
CA ALA A 115 6.57 -15.83 -16.78
C ALA A 115 7.80 -16.68 -16.44
N LEU A 116 8.44 -16.45 -15.28
CA LEU A 116 9.56 -17.25 -14.80
C LEU A 116 9.16 -18.72 -14.57
N LYS A 117 8.03 -18.97 -13.91
CA LYS A 117 7.55 -20.36 -13.72
C LYS A 117 7.28 -21.09 -15.03
N ALA A 118 6.87 -20.36 -16.06
CA ALA A 118 6.66 -20.89 -17.41
C ALA A 118 7.97 -21.01 -18.25
N GLY A 119 9.13 -20.69 -17.67
CA GLY A 119 10.42 -20.70 -18.38
C GLY A 119 10.64 -19.54 -19.35
N GLN A 120 9.77 -18.53 -19.34
CA GLN A 120 9.78 -17.39 -20.26
C GLN A 120 10.72 -16.28 -19.74
N LYS A 121 12.02 -16.55 -19.68
CA LYS A 121 13.03 -15.65 -19.10
C LYS A 121 13.00 -14.25 -19.72
N THR A 122 13.03 -14.17 -21.06
CA THR A 122 13.03 -12.87 -21.77
C THR A 122 11.77 -12.05 -21.47
N LYS A 123 10.60 -12.69 -21.43
CA LYS A 123 9.36 -12.02 -21.06
C LYS A 123 9.41 -11.48 -19.61
N ALA A 124 9.95 -12.27 -18.69
CA ALA A 124 10.13 -11.81 -17.32
C ALA A 124 11.08 -10.61 -17.23
N GLN A 125 12.15 -10.58 -18.00
CA GLN A 125 13.06 -9.44 -18.08
C GLN A 125 12.37 -8.18 -18.60
N THR A 126 11.53 -8.27 -19.64
CA THR A 126 10.73 -7.14 -20.12
C THR A 126 9.82 -6.61 -18.99
N ILE A 127 9.15 -7.49 -18.25
CA ILE A 127 8.28 -7.09 -17.14
C ILE A 127 9.09 -6.40 -16.01
N VAL A 128 10.34 -6.82 -15.76
CA VAL A 128 11.22 -6.13 -14.79
C VAL A 128 11.55 -4.70 -15.22
N VAL A 129 11.68 -4.43 -16.52
CA VAL A 129 11.81 -3.05 -17.02
C VAL A 129 10.53 -2.25 -16.77
N GLU A 130 9.35 -2.86 -16.97
CA GLU A 130 8.06 -2.23 -16.65
C GLU A 130 7.94 -1.95 -15.14
N LEU A 131 8.41 -2.86 -14.27
CA LEU A 131 8.49 -2.66 -12.81
C LEU A 131 9.32 -1.42 -12.46
N THR A 132 10.51 -1.29 -13.05
CA THR A 132 11.39 -0.14 -12.82
C THR A 132 10.71 1.17 -13.23
N HIS A 133 10.05 1.19 -14.39
CA HIS A 133 9.32 2.37 -14.86
C HIS A 133 8.15 2.73 -13.93
N ASN A 134 7.34 1.75 -13.54
CA ASN A 134 6.21 1.93 -12.62
C ASN A 134 6.66 2.46 -11.25
N ALA A 135 7.76 1.92 -10.70
CA ALA A 135 8.36 2.37 -9.45
C ALA A 135 8.79 3.85 -9.50
N ASN A 136 9.42 4.28 -10.60
CA ASN A 136 9.80 5.67 -10.78
C ASN A 136 8.58 6.59 -10.83
N LEU A 137 7.52 6.22 -11.57
CA LEU A 137 6.28 6.97 -11.62
C LEU A 137 5.58 7.05 -10.24
N ALA A 138 5.64 5.99 -9.44
CA ALA A 138 5.15 5.99 -8.07
C ALA A 138 5.93 6.99 -7.20
N ASN A 139 7.26 6.93 -7.24
CA ASN A 139 8.13 7.81 -6.46
C ASN A 139 7.94 9.30 -6.80
N GLU A 140 7.72 9.63 -8.07
CA GLU A 140 7.40 10.99 -8.51
C GLU A 140 6.16 11.57 -7.81
N GLN A 141 5.13 10.75 -7.54
CA GLN A 141 3.92 11.23 -6.88
C GLN A 141 4.16 11.63 -5.42
N VAL A 142 5.12 11.00 -4.76
CA VAL A 142 5.35 11.12 -3.31
C VAL A 142 6.71 11.74 -2.96
N PHE A 143 7.37 12.34 -3.93
CA PHE A 143 8.68 12.99 -3.73
C PHE A 143 8.68 14.01 -2.57
N ALA A 144 7.58 14.75 -2.40
CA ALA A 144 7.43 15.77 -1.35
C ALA A 144 7.00 15.21 0.02
N PHE A 145 6.87 13.89 0.16
CA PHE A 145 6.42 13.25 1.41
C PHE A 145 7.57 12.82 2.31
N ASP A 146 8.80 12.86 1.81
CA ASP A 146 10.01 12.45 2.54
C ASP A 146 9.91 11.02 3.12
N PHE A 147 9.31 10.11 2.33
CA PHE A 147 9.20 8.70 2.69
C PHE A 147 10.57 8.03 2.73
N HIS A 148 10.80 7.23 3.75
CA HIS A 148 12.00 6.41 3.86
C HIS A 148 11.80 4.98 3.33
N TYR A 149 10.67 4.35 3.69
CA TYR A 149 10.36 2.98 3.28
C TYR A 149 9.26 2.89 2.21
N CYS A 150 8.45 3.92 2.05
CA CYS A 150 7.36 3.94 1.08
C CYS A 150 7.78 4.35 -0.34
N GLN A 151 9.06 4.70 -0.54
CA GLN A 151 9.65 4.83 -1.88
C GLN A 151 10.12 3.46 -2.39
N PHE A 152 9.91 3.22 -3.68
CA PHE A 152 10.42 2.03 -4.33
C PHE A 152 11.90 2.20 -4.66
N GLU A 153 12.67 1.14 -4.49
CA GLU A 153 14.09 1.08 -4.89
C GLU A 153 14.28 0.05 -6.02
N PRO A 154 13.96 0.42 -7.28
CA PRO A 154 13.98 -0.54 -8.39
C PRO A 154 15.36 -1.17 -8.61
N SER A 155 16.44 -0.47 -8.28
CA SER A 155 17.83 -0.98 -8.39
C SER A 155 18.11 -2.21 -7.52
N LYS A 156 17.33 -2.44 -6.48
CA LYS A 156 17.46 -3.66 -5.65
C LYS A 156 17.04 -4.93 -6.39
N PHE A 157 16.24 -4.81 -7.46
CA PHE A 157 15.65 -5.94 -8.18
C PHE A 157 16.19 -6.12 -9.62
N THR A 158 17.01 -5.20 -10.12
CA THR A 158 17.59 -5.19 -11.50
C THR A 158 19.07 -5.60 -11.61
#